data_da5203e374ed53f509c7147e635ccda9
#
_entry.id   da5203e374ed53f509c7147e635ccda9
#
_cell.length_a   1.000
_cell.length_b   1.000
_cell.length_c   1.000
_cell.angle_alpha   90.00
_cell.angle_beta   90.00
_cell.angle_gamma   90.00
#
_symmetry.space_group_name_H-M   'P 1'
#
loop_
_entity.id
_entity.type
_entity.pdbx_description
1 polymer ?
#
loop_
_entity_poly.entity_id
_entity_poly.type
_entity_poly.pdbx_seq_one_letter_code
_entity_poly.pdbx_strand_id
1 'polypeptide(L)'
;MDRKTKEKTMKTRKVLALAGVTLLAAGVLAACSGGSATKGEQTFAFTYETDPDNLNYLTTGKAATSEITSNVIDGLLENDKYGNLIPSMAEDWSVSKDGLTYTYKIRQDAKWYTSEGEEYAPVKAQDFVTGLKYATDKKAEALYLVQDSIKGLDAYAKGEITDFAQVGIKALDDQTIQYTLNKPETFWNSKTTMGVLAPVNEEFLNSKGDDFAKATDPSSLLYNGPYLLKSIVTKSSVEFAKNPNYWDKDNVHIDKVKLSFWDGQDTSKPAENFKDGSLT
;
A
#
# COMPACT_ATOMS: atom_id res chain seq x y z
N MET A 1 -10.36 9.32 -82.07
CA MET A 1 -10.05 8.69 -80.77
C MET A 1 -10.49 7.25 -80.82
N ASP A 2 -9.56 6.35 -80.89
CA ASP A 2 -9.69 4.97 -81.34
C ASP A 2 -10.44 4.08 -80.30
N ARG A 3 -11.28 3.24 -80.77
CA ARG A 3 -12.13 2.32 -79.96
C ARG A 3 -11.32 1.46 -78.97
N LYS A 4 -10.07 1.16 -79.34
CA LYS A 4 -9.12 0.37 -78.50
C LYS A 4 -8.64 1.12 -77.27
N THR A 5 -8.57 2.48 -77.30
CA THR A 5 -8.13 3.28 -76.19
C THR A 5 -9.23 3.41 -75.11
N LYS A 6 -10.53 3.41 -75.50
CA LYS A 6 -11.65 3.40 -74.57
C LYS A 6 -11.81 2.11 -73.80
N GLU A 7 -11.52 0.95 -74.46
CA GLU A 7 -11.65 -0.36 -73.83
C GLU A 7 -10.53 -0.61 -72.78
N LYS A 8 -9.31 -0.10 -73.05
CA LYS A 8 -8.18 -0.21 -72.14
C LYS A 8 -8.37 0.66 -70.89
N THR A 9 -8.96 1.85 -70.99
CA THR A 9 -9.26 2.75 -69.89
C THR A 9 -10.38 2.22 -69.00
N MET A 10 -11.35 1.53 -69.60
CA MET A 10 -12.48 0.95 -68.84
C MET A 10 -12.08 -0.33 -68.07
N LYS A 11 -11.16 -1.15 -68.62
CA LYS A 11 -10.58 -2.30 -67.93
C LYS A 11 -9.73 -1.88 -66.76
N THR A 12 -8.93 -0.80 -66.87
CA THR A 12 -8.04 -0.31 -65.77
C THR A 12 -8.87 0.29 -64.64
N ARG A 13 -10.01 0.96 -64.95
CA ARG A 13 -10.88 1.49 -63.91
C ARG A 13 -11.63 0.40 -63.11
N LYS A 14 -12.01 -0.72 -63.78
CA LYS A 14 -12.64 -1.87 -63.11
C LYS A 14 -11.68 -2.64 -62.21
N VAL A 15 -10.44 -2.75 -62.59
CA VAL A 15 -9.40 -3.41 -61.78
C VAL A 15 -9.03 -2.57 -60.54
N LEU A 16 -8.95 -1.24 -60.66
CA LEU A 16 -8.70 -0.35 -59.53
C LEU A 16 -9.90 -0.31 -58.56
N ALA A 17 -11.14 -0.45 -59.02
CA ALA A 17 -12.31 -0.53 -58.13
C ALA A 17 -12.35 -1.86 -57.35
N LEU A 18 -11.93 -2.99 -57.97
CA LEU A 18 -11.88 -4.25 -57.25
C LEU A 18 -10.72 -4.33 -56.23
N ALA A 19 -9.56 -3.70 -56.52
CA ALA A 19 -8.43 -3.63 -55.60
C ALA A 19 -8.74 -2.74 -54.37
N GLY A 20 -9.55 -1.66 -54.50
CA GLY A 20 -9.95 -0.81 -53.40
C GLY A 20 -10.91 -1.49 -52.41
N VAL A 21 -11.82 -2.33 -52.89
CA VAL A 21 -12.78 -3.06 -52.04
C VAL A 21 -12.13 -4.21 -51.28
N THR A 22 -11.14 -4.87 -51.89
CA THR A 22 -10.38 -5.95 -51.18
C THR A 22 -9.45 -5.42 -50.11
N LEU A 23 -8.89 -4.21 -50.25
CA LEU A 23 -8.06 -3.56 -49.21
C LEU A 23 -8.90 -3.10 -48.01
N LEU A 24 -10.16 -2.65 -48.22
CA LEU A 24 -11.09 -2.32 -47.13
C LEU A 24 -11.60 -3.57 -46.39
N ALA A 25 -11.81 -4.68 -47.07
CA ALA A 25 -12.22 -5.93 -46.44
C ALA A 25 -11.08 -6.58 -45.63
N ALA A 26 -9.80 -6.43 -46.04
CA ALA A 26 -8.66 -6.91 -45.29
C ALA A 26 -8.39 -6.09 -44.02
N GLY A 27 -8.71 -4.78 -44.02
CA GLY A 27 -8.58 -3.92 -42.85
C GLY A 27 -9.58 -4.24 -41.72
N VAL A 28 -10.78 -4.71 -42.08
CA VAL A 28 -11.81 -5.09 -41.09
C VAL A 28 -11.55 -6.46 -40.47
N LEU A 29 -10.91 -7.38 -41.20
CA LEU A 29 -10.53 -8.70 -40.68
C LEU A 29 -9.27 -8.68 -39.83
N ALA A 30 -8.37 -7.70 -40.00
CA ALA A 30 -7.21 -7.52 -39.15
C ALA A 30 -7.56 -6.91 -37.76
N ALA A 31 -8.71 -6.27 -37.61
CA ALA A 31 -9.20 -5.75 -36.31
C ALA A 31 -9.76 -6.84 -35.39
N CYS A 32 -9.99 -8.08 -35.88
CA CYS A 32 -10.50 -9.20 -35.10
C CYS A 32 -9.49 -10.31 -34.85
N SER A 33 -8.23 -10.21 -35.31
CA SER A 33 -7.22 -11.24 -35.08
C SER A 33 -6.08 -10.69 -34.19
N GLY A 34 -6.17 -10.97 -32.89
CA GLY A 34 -4.99 -10.99 -32.02
C GLY A 34 -4.49 -9.64 -31.54
N GLY A 35 -5.36 -8.75 -31.08
CA GLY A 35 -4.96 -7.82 -30.04
C GLY A 35 -4.97 -8.60 -28.72
N SER A 36 -3.80 -8.83 -28.11
CA SER A 36 -3.76 -8.91 -26.65
C SER A 36 -4.50 -7.67 -26.18
N ALA A 37 -5.71 -7.84 -25.65
CA ALA A 37 -6.36 -6.77 -24.93
C ALA A 37 -5.36 -6.41 -23.83
N THR A 38 -4.66 -5.30 -23.96
CA THR A 38 -4.04 -4.64 -22.83
C THR A 38 -5.19 -4.49 -21.84
N LYS A 39 -5.16 -5.27 -20.75
CA LYS A 39 -6.10 -5.06 -19.64
C LYS A 39 -6.04 -3.57 -19.35
N GLY A 40 -7.15 -2.86 -19.55
CA GLY A 40 -7.26 -1.47 -19.17
C GLY A 40 -6.90 -1.37 -17.68
N GLU A 41 -6.35 -0.23 -17.26
CA GLU A 41 -6.01 0.05 -15.86
C GLU A 41 -7.20 -0.31 -14.96
N GLN A 42 -6.97 -1.19 -13.99
CA GLN A 42 -8.02 -1.62 -13.05
C GLN A 42 -8.08 -0.60 -11.92
N THR A 43 -9.16 0.15 -11.86
CA THR A 43 -9.38 1.16 -10.83
C THR A 43 -10.46 0.70 -9.85
N PHE A 44 -10.16 0.76 -8.55
CA PHE A 44 -11.15 0.69 -7.49
C PHE A 44 -11.48 2.13 -7.03
N ALA A 45 -12.75 2.51 -7.08
CA ALA A 45 -13.20 3.83 -6.69
C ALA A 45 -14.28 3.75 -5.61
N PHE A 46 -14.08 4.46 -4.48
CA PHE A 46 -14.99 4.46 -3.34
C PHE A 46 -15.08 5.85 -2.69
N THR A 47 -15.91 5.99 -1.66
CA THR A 47 -16.03 7.24 -0.89
C THR A 47 -15.26 7.17 0.42
N TYR A 48 -14.83 8.34 0.93
CA TYR A 48 -14.37 8.54 2.30
C TYR A 48 -15.02 9.77 2.90
N GLU A 49 -15.19 9.82 4.24
CA GLU A 49 -16.00 10.84 4.90
C GLU A 49 -15.18 11.83 5.73
N THR A 50 -13.95 11.49 6.08
CA THR A 50 -13.13 12.30 6.98
C THR A 50 -11.70 12.38 6.48
N ASP A 51 -11.20 13.60 6.28
CA ASP A 51 -9.79 13.82 6.00
C ASP A 51 -8.92 13.42 7.20
N PRO A 52 -7.74 12.83 6.96
CA PRO A 52 -6.80 12.57 8.05
C PRO A 52 -6.20 13.88 8.57
N ASP A 53 -6.03 14.01 9.88
CA ASP A 53 -5.29 15.14 10.48
C ASP A 53 -3.78 15.05 10.19
N ASN A 54 -3.28 13.82 10.09
CA ASN A 54 -1.90 13.48 9.74
C ASN A 54 -1.86 12.04 9.21
N LEU A 55 -0.72 11.62 8.70
CA LEU A 55 -0.46 10.25 8.20
C LEU A 55 0.38 9.41 9.17
N ASN A 56 0.52 9.85 10.43
CA ASN A 56 1.40 9.20 11.39
C ASN A 56 0.78 7.91 11.95
N TYR A 57 0.91 6.83 11.18
CA TYR A 57 0.41 5.50 11.50
C TYR A 57 0.97 4.90 12.80
N LEU A 58 2.11 5.42 13.29
CA LEU A 58 2.73 4.96 14.52
C LEU A 58 2.09 5.57 15.77
N THR A 59 1.51 6.77 15.66
CA THR A 59 1.09 7.55 16.84
C THR A 59 -0.41 7.76 16.94
N THR A 60 -1.14 7.79 15.84
CA THR A 60 -2.59 8.00 15.86
C THR A 60 -3.38 6.70 15.90
N GLY A 61 -4.51 6.72 16.60
CA GLY A 61 -5.53 5.66 16.58
C GLY A 61 -6.74 5.99 15.69
N LYS A 62 -6.66 7.07 14.87
CA LYS A 62 -7.79 7.55 14.06
C LYS A 62 -8.02 6.69 12.83
N ALA A 63 -9.28 6.29 12.61
CA ALA A 63 -9.68 5.48 11.45
C ALA A 63 -9.30 6.13 10.12
N ALA A 64 -9.53 7.44 9.95
CA ALA A 64 -9.21 8.18 8.72
C ALA A 64 -7.73 8.06 8.31
N THR A 65 -6.79 8.08 9.27
CA THR A 65 -5.38 7.82 8.99
C THR A 65 -5.14 6.35 8.64
N SER A 66 -5.73 5.42 9.42
CA SER A 66 -5.53 3.99 9.21
C SER A 66 -6.09 3.51 7.87
N GLU A 67 -7.22 4.03 7.41
CA GLU A 67 -7.81 3.73 6.09
C GLU A 67 -6.86 4.06 4.93
N ILE A 68 -6.03 5.09 5.10
CA ILE A 68 -5.03 5.46 4.10
C ILE A 68 -3.75 4.65 4.29
N THR A 69 -3.20 4.63 5.50
CA THR A 69 -1.86 4.12 5.77
C THR A 69 -1.77 2.60 5.72
N SER A 70 -2.85 1.86 6.01
CA SER A 70 -2.88 0.40 5.87
C SER A 70 -2.77 -0.11 4.42
N ASN A 71 -2.95 0.77 3.43
CA ASN A 71 -2.73 0.42 2.03
C ASN A 71 -1.27 0.61 1.57
N VAL A 72 -0.47 1.31 2.36
CA VAL A 72 0.85 1.77 1.95
C VAL A 72 1.98 1.37 2.91
N ILE A 73 1.64 0.92 4.12
CA ILE A 73 2.56 0.48 5.16
C ILE A 73 2.18 -0.93 5.60
N ASP A 74 3.10 -1.85 5.44
CA ASP A 74 2.98 -3.23 5.92
C ASP A 74 3.66 -3.41 7.27
N GLY A 75 3.02 -4.22 8.13
CA GLY A 75 3.56 -4.69 9.40
C GLY A 75 4.28 -6.04 9.27
N LEU A 76 4.55 -6.72 10.41
CA LEU A 76 5.15 -8.05 10.40
C LEU A 76 4.21 -9.08 9.75
N LEU A 77 2.95 -9.06 10.13
CA LEU A 77 1.90 -9.94 9.62
C LEU A 77 0.74 -9.10 9.12
N GLU A 78 -0.11 -9.71 8.32
CA GLU A 78 -1.36 -9.12 7.84
C GLU A 78 -2.52 -10.11 7.94
N ASN A 79 -3.73 -9.66 7.65
CA ASN A 79 -4.92 -10.52 7.62
C ASN A 79 -5.35 -10.76 6.17
N ASP A 80 -5.60 -12.02 5.84
CA ASP A 80 -6.25 -12.35 4.58
C ASP A 80 -7.74 -11.92 4.58
N LYS A 81 -8.43 -12.10 3.46
CA LYS A 81 -9.87 -11.78 3.32
C LYS A 81 -10.81 -12.56 4.23
N TYR A 82 -10.31 -13.55 4.94
CA TYR A 82 -11.05 -14.35 5.92
C TYR A 82 -10.69 -14.01 7.37
N GLY A 83 -9.73 -13.09 7.56
CA GLY A 83 -9.22 -12.72 8.88
C GLY A 83 -8.14 -13.64 9.43
N ASN A 84 -7.60 -14.56 8.63
CA ASN A 84 -6.48 -15.38 9.06
C ASN A 84 -5.20 -14.56 8.97
N LEU A 85 -4.31 -14.73 9.95
CA LEU A 85 -2.99 -14.14 9.93
C LEU A 85 -2.10 -14.84 8.90
N ILE A 86 -1.49 -14.05 8.04
CA ILE A 86 -0.59 -14.50 6.98
C ILE A 86 0.73 -13.70 7.04
N PRO A 87 1.82 -14.23 6.45
CA PRO A 87 3.08 -13.50 6.31
C PRO A 87 2.93 -12.19 5.54
N SER A 88 3.61 -11.12 6.03
CA SER A 88 3.76 -9.85 5.32
C SER A 88 5.24 -9.48 5.29
N MET A 89 5.72 -8.46 6.05
CA MET A 89 7.17 -8.20 6.13
C MET A 89 7.93 -9.35 6.80
N ALA A 90 7.31 -10.10 7.71
CA ALA A 90 7.89 -11.34 8.20
C ALA A 90 7.50 -12.51 7.29
N GLU A 91 8.49 -13.23 6.74
CA GLU A 91 8.29 -14.45 5.95
C GLU A 91 8.03 -15.68 6.83
N ASP A 92 8.50 -15.66 8.08
CA ASP A 92 8.38 -16.76 9.06
C ASP A 92 8.46 -16.22 10.48
N TRP A 93 7.93 -16.99 11.44
CA TRP A 93 8.02 -16.66 12.85
C TRP A 93 7.98 -17.92 13.73
N SER A 94 8.48 -17.77 14.94
CA SER A 94 8.46 -18.80 15.95
C SER A 94 8.13 -18.22 17.33
N VAL A 95 7.63 -19.09 18.22
CA VAL A 95 7.37 -18.77 19.61
C VAL A 95 8.11 -19.76 20.52
N SER A 96 8.69 -19.26 21.60
CA SER A 96 9.33 -20.09 22.61
C SER A 96 8.31 -21.00 23.34
N LYS A 97 8.79 -22.08 23.95
CA LYS A 97 7.92 -23.07 24.65
C LYS A 97 7.13 -22.47 25.79
N ASP A 98 7.65 -21.42 26.43
CA ASP A 98 6.96 -20.69 27.51
C ASP A 98 5.99 -19.64 27.01
N GLY A 99 5.91 -19.41 25.68
CA GLY A 99 5.02 -18.43 25.07
C GLY A 99 5.44 -16.97 25.29
N LEU A 100 6.65 -16.72 25.77
CA LEU A 100 7.11 -15.37 26.12
C LEU A 100 7.92 -14.69 25.04
N THR A 101 8.60 -15.47 24.17
CA THR A 101 9.51 -14.91 23.16
C THR A 101 8.99 -15.24 21.76
N TYR A 102 8.75 -14.20 20.97
CA TYR A 102 8.35 -14.28 19.57
C TYR A 102 9.49 -13.78 18.70
N THR A 103 9.91 -14.57 17.73
CA THR A 103 10.99 -14.23 16.81
C THR A 103 10.45 -14.26 15.39
N TYR A 104 10.62 -13.16 14.65
CA TYR A 104 10.16 -13.00 13.27
C TYR A 104 11.36 -12.85 12.35
N LYS A 105 11.27 -13.45 11.18
CA LYS A 105 12.27 -13.33 10.13
C LYS A 105 11.74 -12.38 9.04
N ILE A 106 12.39 -11.23 8.90
CA ILE A 106 12.06 -10.22 7.89
C ILE A 106 12.54 -10.73 6.52
N ARG A 107 11.70 -10.61 5.50
CA ARG A 107 12.05 -11.01 4.15
C ARG A 107 13.16 -10.13 3.56
N GLN A 108 14.03 -10.73 2.75
CA GLN A 108 15.18 -10.04 2.17
C GLN A 108 14.81 -9.07 1.04
N ASP A 109 13.67 -9.27 0.40
CA ASP A 109 13.16 -8.47 -0.70
C ASP A 109 12.25 -7.30 -0.26
N ALA A 110 12.00 -7.16 1.06
CA ALA A 110 11.27 -6.03 1.61
C ALA A 110 12.10 -4.74 1.52
N LYS A 111 11.51 -3.70 0.95
CA LYS A 111 12.19 -2.41 0.73
C LYS A 111 11.27 -1.24 1.03
N TRP A 112 11.91 -0.12 1.38
CA TRP A 112 11.28 1.18 1.45
C TRP A 112 11.33 1.88 0.10
N TYR A 113 10.25 2.55 -0.26
CA TYR A 113 10.10 3.32 -1.49
C TYR A 113 9.67 4.75 -1.20
N THR A 114 10.07 5.68 -2.06
CA THR A 114 9.53 7.04 -2.06
C THR A 114 8.11 7.08 -2.63
N SER A 115 7.40 8.21 -2.52
CA SER A 115 6.10 8.42 -3.18
C SER A 115 6.14 8.25 -4.70
N GLU A 116 7.32 8.41 -5.30
CA GLU A 116 7.53 8.18 -6.74
C GLU A 116 7.83 6.72 -7.10
N GLY A 117 7.98 5.85 -6.09
CA GLY A 117 8.26 4.43 -6.28
C GLY A 117 9.75 4.11 -6.46
N GLU A 118 10.63 5.07 -6.18
CA GLU A 118 12.07 4.85 -6.17
C GLU A 118 12.47 4.09 -4.90
N GLU A 119 13.34 3.10 -5.05
CA GLU A 119 13.90 2.37 -3.91
C GLU A 119 14.73 3.31 -3.03
N TYR A 120 14.43 3.33 -1.74
CA TYR A 120 15.14 4.14 -0.76
C TYR A 120 16.15 3.32 0.05
N ALA A 121 15.69 2.22 0.66
CA ALA A 121 16.51 1.34 1.51
C ALA A 121 15.84 -0.03 1.67
N PRO A 122 16.56 -1.09 2.07
CA PRO A 122 15.94 -2.32 2.56
C PRO A 122 15.19 -2.07 3.88
N VAL A 123 14.07 -2.78 4.08
CA VAL A 123 13.41 -2.84 5.39
C VAL A 123 14.23 -3.75 6.30
N LYS A 124 14.51 -3.29 7.52
CA LYS A 124 15.32 -4.02 8.50
C LYS A 124 14.56 -4.25 9.81
N ALA A 125 15.00 -5.24 10.57
CA ALA A 125 14.48 -5.51 11.92
C ALA A 125 14.59 -4.27 12.82
N GLN A 126 15.66 -3.47 12.66
CA GLN A 126 15.85 -2.22 13.41
C GLN A 126 14.74 -1.19 13.15
N ASP A 127 14.10 -1.18 11.97
CA ASP A 127 13.03 -0.24 11.66
C ASP A 127 11.79 -0.45 12.55
N PHE A 128 11.54 -1.69 12.97
CA PHE A 128 10.47 -2.02 13.94
C PHE A 128 10.83 -1.56 15.36
N VAL A 129 12.10 -1.69 15.75
CA VAL A 129 12.59 -1.16 17.04
C VAL A 129 12.45 0.35 17.08
N THR A 130 12.85 1.02 16.01
CA THR A 130 12.73 2.48 15.83
C THR A 130 11.26 2.91 15.87
N GLY A 131 10.37 2.18 15.19
CA GLY A 131 8.93 2.45 15.17
C GLY A 131 8.31 2.42 16.57
N LEU A 132 8.54 1.35 17.33
CA LEU A 132 8.01 1.23 18.69
C LEU A 132 8.60 2.27 19.64
N LYS A 133 9.90 2.55 19.53
CA LYS A 133 10.54 3.61 20.31
C LYS A 133 9.90 4.96 20.02
N TYR A 134 9.78 5.32 18.76
CA TYR A 134 9.15 6.58 18.33
C TYR A 134 7.70 6.67 18.81
N ALA A 135 6.90 5.62 18.63
CA ALA A 135 5.52 5.57 19.12
C ALA A 135 5.43 5.79 20.63
N THR A 136 6.35 5.21 21.41
CA THR A 136 6.39 5.35 22.86
C THR A 136 6.83 6.75 23.29
N ASP A 137 7.88 7.30 22.69
CA ASP A 137 8.40 8.64 22.98
C ASP A 137 7.37 9.73 22.63
N LYS A 138 6.58 9.52 21.58
CA LYS A 138 5.49 10.41 21.16
C LYS A 138 4.16 10.14 21.88
N LYS A 139 4.12 9.19 22.81
CA LYS A 139 2.90 8.82 23.57
C LYS A 139 1.74 8.46 22.65
N ALA A 140 1.99 7.54 21.72
CA ALA A 140 1.01 7.08 20.72
C ALA A 140 -0.34 6.74 21.34
N GLU A 141 -1.44 7.15 20.71
CA GLU A 141 -2.81 6.90 21.17
C GLU A 141 -3.10 5.40 21.33
N ALA A 142 -2.53 4.55 20.46
CA ALA A 142 -2.72 3.11 20.48
C ALA A 142 -1.69 2.34 21.34
N LEU A 143 -0.79 3.03 22.05
CA LEU A 143 0.28 2.40 22.83
C LEU A 143 -0.27 1.44 23.91
N TYR A 144 -1.43 1.76 24.49
CA TYR A 144 -2.10 0.92 25.50
C TYR A 144 -2.37 -0.51 25.04
N LEU A 145 -2.48 -0.76 23.74
CA LEU A 145 -2.70 -2.10 23.17
C LEU A 145 -1.50 -3.05 23.40
N VAL A 146 -0.28 -2.49 23.54
CA VAL A 146 0.97 -3.25 23.60
C VAL A 146 1.81 -2.94 24.84
N GLN A 147 1.53 -1.85 25.53
CA GLN A 147 2.33 -1.32 26.64
C GLN A 147 2.50 -2.35 27.77
N ASP A 148 1.43 -3.04 28.16
CA ASP A 148 1.46 -4.07 29.21
C ASP A 148 1.94 -5.43 28.72
N SER A 149 1.98 -5.63 27.41
CA SER A 149 2.38 -6.90 26.78
C SER A 149 3.90 -7.03 26.68
N ILE A 150 4.57 -6.00 26.17
CA ILE A 150 6.01 -6.03 25.91
C ILE A 150 6.79 -5.76 27.20
N LYS A 151 7.73 -6.62 27.54
CA LYS A 151 8.57 -6.51 28.72
C LYS A 151 9.26 -5.14 28.79
N GLY A 152 9.09 -4.44 29.91
CA GLY A 152 9.74 -3.16 30.19
C GLY A 152 9.16 -1.96 29.44
N LEU A 153 8.19 -2.13 28.50
CA LEU A 153 7.63 -1.04 27.74
C LEU A 153 6.84 -0.05 28.61
N ASP A 154 6.05 -0.55 29.56
CA ASP A 154 5.31 0.28 30.51
C ASP A 154 6.26 1.12 31.38
N ALA A 155 7.30 0.51 31.91
CA ALA A 155 8.33 1.21 32.72
C ALA A 155 9.05 2.30 31.90
N TYR A 156 9.34 2.04 30.62
CA TYR A 156 9.93 3.04 29.74
C TYR A 156 8.95 4.18 29.43
N ALA A 157 7.69 3.86 29.12
CA ALA A 157 6.65 4.84 28.84
C ALA A 157 6.39 5.79 30.03
N LYS A 158 6.56 5.28 31.28
CA LYS A 158 6.44 6.05 32.53
C LYS A 158 7.72 6.79 32.92
N GLY A 159 8.85 6.56 32.22
CA GLY A 159 10.15 7.15 32.55
C GLY A 159 10.86 6.48 33.75
N GLU A 160 10.41 5.31 34.20
CA GLU A 160 11.04 4.52 35.26
C GLU A 160 12.36 3.90 34.76
N ILE A 161 12.45 3.58 33.48
CA ILE A 161 13.69 3.25 32.76
C ILE A 161 13.87 4.24 31.62
N THR A 162 15.11 4.62 31.30
CA THR A 162 15.43 5.62 30.26
C THR A 162 16.14 5.02 29.05
N ASP A 163 16.68 3.80 29.21
CA ASP A 163 17.34 3.09 28.11
C ASP A 163 16.35 2.13 27.43
N PHE A 164 15.98 2.44 26.17
CA PHE A 164 15.06 1.63 25.38
C PHE A 164 15.59 0.21 25.08
N ALA A 165 16.94 0.01 25.18
CA ALA A 165 17.53 -1.32 25.03
C ALA A 165 17.08 -2.32 26.11
N GLN A 166 16.47 -1.86 27.22
CA GLN A 166 15.89 -2.70 28.27
C GLN A 166 14.45 -3.15 27.94
N VAL A 167 13.83 -2.57 26.91
CA VAL A 167 12.51 -2.98 26.43
C VAL A 167 12.62 -4.30 25.67
N GLY A 168 11.61 -5.12 25.78
CA GLY A 168 11.52 -6.46 25.19
C GLY A 168 11.30 -6.48 23.68
N ILE A 169 11.98 -5.61 22.92
CA ILE A 169 12.06 -5.65 21.46
C ILE A 169 13.52 -5.51 21.05
N LYS A 170 14.00 -6.37 20.15
CA LYS A 170 15.41 -6.36 19.70
C LYS A 170 15.54 -6.79 18.25
N ALA A 171 16.30 -6.06 17.47
CA ALA A 171 16.88 -6.54 16.23
C ALA A 171 18.10 -7.41 16.59
N LEU A 172 18.03 -8.71 16.29
CA LEU A 172 19.15 -9.63 16.53
C LEU A 172 20.19 -9.52 15.40
N ASP A 173 19.70 -9.24 14.20
CA ASP A 173 20.45 -8.90 13.00
C ASP A 173 19.53 -8.07 12.08
N ASP A 174 19.96 -7.77 10.85
CA ASP A 174 19.18 -6.94 9.92
C ASP A 174 17.81 -7.55 9.56
N GLN A 175 17.65 -8.88 9.69
CA GLN A 175 16.43 -9.59 9.25
C GLN A 175 15.72 -10.33 10.38
N THR A 176 16.25 -10.31 11.60
CA THR A 176 15.64 -11.04 12.72
C THR A 176 15.24 -10.09 13.81
N ILE A 177 13.93 -9.98 14.06
CA ILE A 177 13.38 -9.23 15.17
C ILE A 177 12.79 -10.15 16.23
N GLN A 178 13.00 -9.81 17.50
CA GLN A 178 12.51 -10.58 18.64
C GLN A 178 11.74 -9.69 19.60
N TYR A 179 10.56 -10.18 20.01
CA TYR A 179 9.77 -9.61 21.10
C TYR A 179 9.80 -10.53 22.31
N THR A 180 9.93 -9.93 23.49
CA THR A 180 9.80 -10.62 24.79
C THR A 180 8.62 -10.02 25.53
N LEU A 181 7.67 -10.85 25.90
CA LEU A 181 6.44 -10.47 26.59
C LEU A 181 6.55 -10.61 28.10
N ASN A 182 5.71 -9.89 28.84
CA ASN A 182 5.57 -9.99 30.30
C ASN A 182 4.85 -11.29 30.70
N LYS A 183 3.94 -11.78 29.84
CA LYS A 183 3.15 -13.01 30.05
C LYS A 183 2.83 -13.65 28.69
N PRO A 184 2.53 -14.96 28.64
CA PRO A 184 2.11 -15.60 27.41
C PRO A 184 0.81 -14.99 26.88
N GLU A 185 0.79 -14.60 25.60
CA GLU A 185 -0.39 -14.06 24.90
C GLU A 185 -0.58 -14.81 23.58
N THR A 186 -1.56 -15.74 23.53
CA THR A 186 -1.82 -16.56 22.33
C THR A 186 -2.26 -15.73 21.12
N PHE A 187 -2.77 -14.52 21.36
CA PHE A 187 -3.21 -13.55 20.34
C PHE A 187 -2.14 -12.50 20.00
N TRP A 188 -0.90 -12.62 20.50
CA TRP A 188 0.15 -11.63 20.26
C TRP A 188 0.37 -11.34 18.77
N ASN A 189 0.36 -12.37 17.92
CA ASN A 189 0.54 -12.19 16.48
C ASN A 189 -0.51 -11.26 15.86
N SER A 190 -1.75 -11.21 16.38
CA SER A 190 -2.76 -10.26 15.89
C SER A 190 -2.40 -8.81 16.20
N LYS A 191 -1.60 -8.54 17.23
CA LYS A 191 -1.14 -7.17 17.54
C LYS A 191 -0.09 -6.68 16.54
N THR A 192 0.67 -7.59 15.92
CA THR A 192 1.73 -7.22 14.95
C THR A 192 1.19 -6.69 13.62
N THR A 193 -0.11 -6.73 13.41
CA THR A 193 -0.78 -6.07 12.27
C THR A 193 -1.13 -4.60 12.54
N MET A 194 -0.92 -4.11 13.77
CA MET A 194 -1.32 -2.76 14.18
C MET A 194 -0.22 -1.73 13.87
N GLY A 195 -0.62 -0.52 13.47
CA GLY A 195 0.29 0.57 13.12
C GLY A 195 1.30 0.93 14.21
N VAL A 196 0.94 0.83 15.50
CA VAL A 196 1.84 1.10 16.63
C VAL A 196 3.05 0.16 16.69
N LEU A 197 3.00 -1.00 16.03
CA LEU A 197 4.10 -1.97 15.87
C LEU A 197 4.66 -2.00 14.44
N ALA A 198 4.24 -1.09 13.57
CA ALA A 198 4.76 -1.01 12.21
C ALA A 198 6.19 -0.45 12.17
N PRO A 199 6.95 -0.74 11.11
CA PRO A 199 8.32 -0.26 10.98
C PRO A 199 8.38 1.20 10.55
N VAL A 200 9.50 1.89 10.83
CA VAL A 200 9.86 3.18 10.24
C VAL A 200 11.37 3.25 10.02
N ASN A 201 11.78 3.73 8.86
CA ASN A 201 13.19 3.95 8.58
C ASN A 201 13.73 5.13 9.41
N GLU A 202 14.76 4.90 10.22
CA GLU A 202 15.30 5.87 11.17
C GLU A 202 15.91 7.09 10.47
N GLU A 203 16.66 6.87 9.41
CA GLU A 203 17.30 7.95 8.65
C GLU A 203 16.26 8.89 8.05
N PHE A 204 15.22 8.31 7.43
CA PHE A 204 14.12 9.09 6.86
C PHE A 204 13.34 9.84 7.94
N LEU A 205 12.97 9.16 9.04
CA LEU A 205 12.27 9.79 10.16
C LEU A 205 13.04 11.00 10.68
N ASN A 206 14.35 10.85 10.91
CA ASN A 206 15.21 11.92 11.39
C ASN A 206 15.36 13.05 10.36
N SER A 207 15.43 12.71 9.07
CA SER A 207 15.53 13.71 7.99
C SER A 207 14.28 14.59 7.87
N LYS A 208 13.11 14.02 8.16
CA LYS A 208 11.82 14.73 8.11
C LYS A 208 11.50 15.49 9.40
N GLY A 209 11.95 15.01 10.55
CA GLY A 209 11.66 15.65 11.84
C GLY A 209 10.15 15.91 12.02
N ASP A 210 9.79 17.17 12.23
CA ASP A 210 8.38 17.59 12.41
C ASP A 210 7.55 17.54 11.10
N ASP A 211 8.21 17.35 9.95
CA ASP A 211 7.55 17.19 8.66
C ASP A 211 7.18 15.73 8.35
N PHE A 212 7.57 14.79 9.22
CA PHE A 212 7.19 13.40 9.07
C PHE A 212 5.67 13.22 9.13
N ALA A 213 5.12 12.50 8.16
CA ALA A 213 3.72 12.09 8.10
C ALA A 213 2.70 13.25 8.04
N LYS A 214 3.01 14.32 7.32
CA LYS A 214 2.05 15.41 7.05
C LYS A 214 0.86 14.93 6.25
N ALA A 215 -0.35 15.39 6.61
CA ALA A 215 -1.61 14.92 6.06
C ALA A 215 -1.74 15.03 4.53
N THR A 216 -1.18 16.07 3.91
CA THR A 216 -1.36 16.37 2.49
C THR A 216 -0.09 16.25 1.66
N ASP A 217 0.98 15.70 2.25
CA ASP A 217 2.27 15.55 1.58
C ASP A 217 2.68 14.07 1.50
N PRO A 218 2.43 13.39 0.36
CA PRO A 218 2.87 12.01 0.16
C PRO A 218 4.39 11.80 0.34
N SER A 219 5.21 12.83 0.08
CA SER A 219 6.67 12.74 0.26
C SER A 219 7.11 12.78 1.72
N SER A 220 6.18 12.98 2.67
CA SER A 220 6.44 12.97 4.10
C SER A 220 6.52 11.56 4.70
N LEU A 221 6.27 10.51 3.89
CA LEU A 221 6.37 9.09 4.24
C LEU A 221 7.31 8.35 3.30
N LEU A 222 7.81 7.20 3.75
CA LEU A 222 8.25 6.10 2.92
C LEU A 222 7.17 5.01 2.90
N TYR A 223 7.22 4.16 1.89
CA TYR A 223 6.24 3.16 1.56
C TYR A 223 6.89 1.78 1.48
N ASN A 224 6.30 0.78 2.11
CA ASN A 224 6.74 -0.61 1.99
C ASN A 224 5.59 -1.57 1.64
N GLY A 225 4.38 -1.02 1.48
CA GLY A 225 3.16 -1.75 1.16
C GLY A 225 2.83 -1.84 -0.34
N PRO A 226 1.65 -2.42 -0.67
CA PRO A 226 1.22 -2.70 -2.04
C PRO A 226 0.92 -1.45 -2.87
N TYR A 227 0.67 -0.31 -2.24
CA TYR A 227 0.38 0.94 -2.92
C TYR A 227 1.30 2.09 -2.50
N LEU A 228 1.42 3.07 -3.38
CA LEU A 228 2.04 4.37 -3.16
C LEU A 228 0.93 5.42 -3.10
N LEU A 229 0.92 6.24 -2.06
CA LEU A 229 0.03 7.39 -1.98
C LEU A 229 0.53 8.45 -2.97
N LYS A 230 -0.33 8.83 -3.91
CA LYS A 230 0.02 9.80 -4.97
C LYS A 230 -0.49 11.20 -4.67
N SER A 231 -1.66 11.33 -4.08
CA SER A 231 -2.21 12.62 -3.70
C SER A 231 -3.25 12.50 -2.59
N ILE A 232 -3.35 13.56 -1.78
CA ILE A 232 -4.46 13.85 -0.89
C ILE A 232 -4.87 15.30 -1.14
N VAL A 233 -6.11 15.49 -1.57
CA VAL A 233 -6.72 16.82 -1.73
C VAL A 233 -7.86 16.92 -0.74
N THR A 234 -7.67 17.73 0.28
CA THR A 234 -8.62 17.94 1.40
C THR A 234 -10.05 18.15 0.89
N LYS A 235 -11.01 17.41 1.44
CA LYS A 235 -12.43 17.39 1.06
C LYS A 235 -12.68 17.19 -0.44
N SER A 236 -11.82 16.42 -1.09
CA SER A 236 -11.92 16.13 -2.52
C SER A 236 -11.57 14.69 -2.83
N SER A 237 -10.29 14.30 -2.73
CA SER A 237 -9.87 12.96 -3.13
C SER A 237 -8.58 12.48 -2.46
N VAL A 238 -8.45 11.16 -2.37
CA VAL A 238 -7.20 10.45 -2.07
C VAL A 238 -6.93 9.47 -3.21
N GLU A 239 -5.73 9.48 -3.75
CA GLU A 239 -5.35 8.61 -4.87
C GLU A 239 -4.11 7.78 -4.53
N PHE A 240 -4.20 6.49 -4.84
CA PHE A 240 -3.11 5.54 -4.71
C PHE A 240 -2.82 4.92 -6.08
N ALA A 241 -1.56 4.62 -6.33
CA ALA A 241 -1.11 3.79 -7.44
C ALA A 241 -0.46 2.51 -6.91
N LYS A 242 -0.66 1.40 -7.62
CA LYS A 242 0.05 0.15 -7.33
C LYS A 242 1.55 0.40 -7.24
N ASN A 243 2.19 -0.16 -6.23
CA ASN A 243 3.65 -0.17 -6.14
C ASN A 243 4.22 -1.26 -7.06
N PRO A 244 4.85 -0.91 -8.19
CA PRO A 244 5.34 -1.90 -9.14
C PRO A 244 6.53 -2.71 -8.62
N ASN A 245 7.12 -2.27 -7.51
CA ASN A 245 8.29 -2.87 -6.89
C ASN A 245 7.97 -3.59 -5.58
N TYR A 246 6.68 -3.66 -5.21
CA TYR A 246 6.23 -4.41 -4.04
C TYR A 246 6.59 -5.88 -4.15
N TRP A 247 6.99 -6.50 -3.04
CA TRP A 247 7.45 -7.89 -3.02
C TRP A 247 6.37 -8.88 -3.52
N ASP A 248 5.09 -8.63 -3.21
CA ASP A 248 3.95 -9.44 -3.62
C ASP A 248 3.10 -8.79 -4.72
N LYS A 249 3.72 -8.01 -5.59
CA LYS A 249 3.05 -7.25 -6.66
C LYS A 249 2.18 -8.09 -7.60
N ASP A 250 2.50 -9.36 -7.76
CA ASP A 250 1.77 -10.25 -8.68
C ASP A 250 0.37 -10.60 -8.14
N ASN A 251 0.16 -10.50 -6.83
CA ASN A 251 -1.13 -10.66 -6.15
C ASN A 251 -1.91 -9.34 -5.99
N VAL A 252 -1.33 -8.21 -6.33
CA VAL A 252 -2.02 -6.91 -6.36
C VAL A 252 -2.66 -6.70 -7.73
N HIS A 253 -3.97 -6.83 -7.81
CA HIS A 253 -4.71 -6.83 -9.09
C HIS A 253 -5.33 -5.49 -9.45
N ILE A 254 -5.47 -4.56 -8.51
CA ILE A 254 -5.98 -3.21 -8.72
C ILE A 254 -4.79 -2.30 -8.97
N ASP A 255 -4.79 -1.58 -10.09
CA ASP A 255 -3.68 -0.70 -10.46
C ASP A 255 -3.78 0.67 -9.79
N LYS A 256 -5.02 1.13 -9.53
CA LYS A 256 -5.31 2.44 -8.95
C LYS A 256 -6.46 2.35 -7.94
N VAL A 257 -6.30 3.02 -6.80
CA VAL A 257 -7.40 3.25 -5.85
C VAL A 257 -7.69 4.74 -5.79
N LYS A 258 -8.96 5.12 -5.93
CA LYS A 258 -9.42 6.49 -5.85
C LYS A 258 -10.52 6.60 -4.80
N LEU A 259 -10.28 7.38 -3.75
CA LEU A 259 -11.30 7.71 -2.76
C LEU A 259 -11.79 9.12 -3.03
N SER A 260 -13.11 9.30 -3.11
CA SER A 260 -13.76 10.59 -3.31
C SER A 260 -14.43 11.04 -2.01
N PHE A 261 -14.22 12.31 -1.63
CA PHE A 261 -14.82 12.83 -0.40
C PHE A 261 -16.34 12.89 -0.52
N TRP A 262 -17.02 12.44 0.52
CA TRP A 262 -18.47 12.56 0.69
C TRP A 262 -18.76 12.94 2.14
N ASP A 263 -19.49 14.05 2.33
CA ASP A 263 -19.77 14.63 3.65
C ASP A 263 -20.93 13.96 4.41
N GLY A 264 -21.50 12.90 3.84
CA GLY A 264 -22.62 12.17 4.45
C GLY A 264 -23.98 12.86 4.31
N GLN A 265 -24.08 14.08 3.76
CA GLN A 265 -25.32 14.84 3.76
C GLN A 265 -26.29 14.36 2.66
N ASP A 266 -25.81 14.20 1.44
CA ASP A 266 -26.62 13.70 0.34
C ASP A 266 -26.48 12.18 0.20
N THR A 267 -27.41 11.44 0.78
CA THR A 267 -27.42 9.96 0.78
C THR A 267 -27.71 9.36 -0.60
N SER A 268 -28.17 10.12 -1.59
CA SER A 268 -28.32 9.65 -2.98
C SER A 268 -27.01 9.63 -3.76
N LYS A 269 -26.04 10.46 -3.35
CA LYS A 269 -24.81 10.72 -4.09
C LYS A 269 -23.95 9.48 -4.36
N PRO A 270 -23.70 8.57 -3.39
CA PRO A 270 -22.96 7.35 -3.67
C PRO A 270 -23.62 6.46 -4.72
N ALA A 271 -24.96 6.34 -4.71
CA ALA A 271 -25.70 5.54 -5.68
C ALA A 271 -25.69 6.21 -7.09
N GLU A 272 -25.72 7.52 -7.17
CA GLU A 272 -25.57 8.26 -8.43
C GLU A 272 -24.17 8.07 -9.02
N ASN A 273 -23.12 8.23 -8.20
CA ASN A 273 -21.74 8.08 -8.60
C ASN A 273 -21.40 6.61 -9.01
N PHE A 274 -22.07 5.62 -8.42
CA PHE A 274 -21.96 4.23 -8.86
C PHE A 274 -22.62 4.03 -10.25
N LYS A 275 -23.80 4.66 -10.50
CA LYS A 275 -24.51 4.55 -11.78
C LYS A 275 -23.78 5.24 -12.93
N ASP A 276 -23.10 6.35 -12.67
CA ASP A 276 -22.31 7.08 -13.68
C ASP A 276 -20.88 6.55 -13.85
N GLY A 277 -20.48 5.53 -13.06
CA GLY A 277 -19.18 4.89 -13.13
C GLY A 277 -18.05 5.64 -12.38
N SER A 278 -18.38 6.64 -11.57
CA SER A 278 -17.41 7.35 -10.72
C SER A 278 -17.01 6.54 -9.49
N LEU A 279 -17.83 5.55 -9.10
CA LEU A 279 -17.55 4.53 -8.07
C LEU A 279 -17.65 3.12 -8.67
N THR A 280 -16.98 2.14 -8.06
CA THR A 280 -16.97 0.73 -8.46
C THR A 280 -17.66 -0.15 -7.43
#